data_72d9bb7ae968ac69855550b347939b1a
#
_entry.id   72d9bb7ae968ac69855550b347939b1a
#
_cell.length_a   1.000
_cell.length_b   1.000
_cell.length_c   1.000
_cell.angle_alpha   90.00
_cell.angle_beta   90.00
_cell.angle_gamma   90.00
#
_symmetry.space_group_name_H-M   'P 1'
#
loop_
_entity.id
_entity.type
_entity.pdbx_description
1 polymer ?
#
loop_
_entity_poly.entity_id
_entity_poly.type
_entity_poly.pdbx_seq_one_letter_code
_entity_poly.pdbx_strand_id
1 'polypeptide(L)'
;MSKYFIGLMTGTSADSIDGCVVDFTNRFELIYSKSNSLEKNYKPKYEEAIKKGFKKKNDDKMVLKLEESLNKSSVELIKDLLEEIDTSSISRIGFPGQTMFHDAERSYQIGCAQFIADEVGIEVIHDFRNYDIQKGGLGAPLVPEFHKYLFAESNKRKIIFNIGGISNGTYCLLYTSDAADDMQC
;
A
#
# COMPACT_ATOMS: atom_id res chain seq x y z
N MET A 1 25.33 0.65 4.29
CA MET A 1 24.27 1.18 3.40
C MET A 1 22.98 0.49 3.79
N SER A 2 21.91 1.26 3.97
CA SER A 2 20.59 0.69 4.28
C SER A 2 20.13 -0.21 3.13
N LYS A 3 19.68 -1.40 3.47
CA LYS A 3 19.44 -2.52 2.55
C LYS A 3 17.95 -2.84 2.42
N TYR A 4 17.19 -2.64 3.50
CA TYR A 4 15.81 -3.07 3.62
C TYR A 4 14.82 -1.94 3.43
N PHE A 5 13.62 -2.31 3.05
CA PHE A 5 12.46 -1.43 2.96
C PHE A 5 11.31 -2.03 3.78
N ILE A 6 10.50 -1.17 4.37
CA ILE A 6 9.25 -1.59 4.99
C ILE A 6 8.10 -1.21 4.06
N GLY A 7 7.19 -2.15 3.81
CA GLY A 7 5.92 -1.91 3.13
C GLY A 7 4.77 -2.09 4.09
N LEU A 8 3.84 -1.14 4.11
CA LEU A 8 2.58 -1.26 4.85
C LEU A 8 1.40 -1.40 3.88
N MET A 9 0.36 -2.06 4.31
CA MET A 9 -0.89 -2.21 3.54
C MET A 9 -2.10 -2.30 4.46
N THR A 10 -3.15 -1.56 4.12
CA THR A 10 -4.49 -1.75 4.65
C THR A 10 -5.43 -2.08 3.51
N GLY A 11 -6.14 -3.19 3.61
CA GLY A 11 -7.14 -3.59 2.62
C GLY A 11 -8.47 -2.85 2.80
N THR A 12 -9.35 -2.95 1.81
CA THR A 12 -10.73 -2.43 1.89
C THR A 12 -11.59 -3.17 2.93
N SER A 13 -11.11 -4.31 3.44
CA SER A 13 -11.71 -5.03 4.58
C SER A 13 -11.63 -4.24 5.88
N ALA A 14 -10.65 -3.33 6.00
CA ALA A 14 -10.44 -2.44 7.16
C ALA A 14 -10.43 -3.16 8.53
N ASP A 15 -9.89 -4.38 8.57
CA ASP A 15 -9.82 -5.24 9.75
C ASP A 15 -8.39 -5.37 10.30
N SER A 16 -7.38 -5.22 9.44
CA SER A 16 -5.98 -5.30 9.81
C SER A 16 -5.11 -4.29 9.05
N ILE A 17 -3.91 -4.09 9.56
CA ILE A 17 -2.80 -3.50 8.85
C ILE A 17 -1.71 -4.55 8.72
N ASP A 18 -1.22 -4.76 7.51
CA ASP A 18 -0.15 -5.69 7.21
C ASP A 18 1.15 -4.92 6.97
N GLY A 19 2.25 -5.47 7.45
CA GLY A 19 3.58 -4.91 7.27
C GLY A 19 4.58 -5.98 6.87
N CYS A 20 5.52 -5.61 6.02
CA CYS A 20 6.61 -6.49 5.65
C CYS A 20 7.94 -5.74 5.56
N VAL A 21 9.03 -6.46 5.81
CA VAL A 21 10.40 -6.03 5.54
C VAL A 21 10.91 -6.81 4.35
N VAL A 22 11.44 -6.09 3.36
CA VAL A 22 11.88 -6.67 2.09
C VAL A 22 13.29 -6.19 1.73
N ASP A 23 14.00 -7.03 0.99
CA ASP A 23 15.29 -6.74 0.37
C ASP A 23 15.17 -6.78 -1.16
N PHE A 24 15.66 -5.73 -1.82
CA PHE A 24 15.75 -5.65 -3.28
C PHE A 24 17.19 -5.61 -3.79
N THR A 25 18.19 -5.93 -2.95
CA THR A 25 19.61 -5.79 -3.32
C THR A 25 19.97 -6.62 -4.55
N ASN A 26 19.53 -7.88 -4.60
CA ASN A 26 19.80 -8.78 -5.74
C ASN A 26 18.51 -9.15 -6.46
N ARG A 27 17.56 -9.66 -5.73
CA ARG A 27 16.23 -10.06 -6.15
C ARG A 27 15.31 -9.84 -4.96
N PHE A 28 13.99 -9.72 -5.20
CA PHE A 28 13.02 -9.62 -4.11
C PHE A 28 13.17 -10.78 -3.11
N GLU A 29 13.34 -10.41 -1.85
CA GLU A 29 13.34 -11.33 -0.72
C GLU A 29 12.46 -10.75 0.39
N LEU A 30 11.48 -11.54 0.82
CA LEU A 30 10.68 -11.23 2.00
C LEU A 30 11.46 -11.67 3.24
N ILE A 31 11.90 -10.71 4.05
CA ILE A 31 12.70 -10.97 5.26
C ILE A 31 11.78 -11.32 6.43
N TYR A 32 10.76 -10.48 6.65
CA TYR A 32 9.81 -10.65 7.76
C TYR A 32 8.47 -10.02 7.42
N SER A 33 7.40 -10.54 7.98
CA SER A 33 6.07 -9.92 7.86
C SER A 33 5.26 -10.11 9.13
N LYS A 34 4.41 -9.12 9.41
CA LYS A 34 3.50 -9.12 10.55
C LYS A 34 2.18 -8.47 10.16
N SER A 35 1.10 -8.91 10.79
CA SER A 35 -0.22 -8.33 10.65
C SER A 35 -0.77 -7.98 12.03
N ASN A 36 -1.23 -6.75 12.20
CA ASN A 36 -1.86 -6.29 13.42
C ASN A 36 -3.34 -5.96 13.14
N SER A 37 -4.23 -6.45 13.99
CA SER A 37 -5.65 -6.10 13.89
C SER A 37 -5.86 -4.62 14.18
N LEU A 38 -6.69 -3.94 13.40
CA LEU A 38 -7.14 -2.60 13.71
C LEU A 38 -8.13 -2.63 14.89
N GLU A 39 -8.36 -1.47 15.51
CA GLU A 39 -9.31 -1.36 16.63
C GLU A 39 -10.68 -1.95 16.27
N LYS A 40 -11.31 -2.64 17.21
CA LYS A 40 -12.60 -3.33 17.01
C LYS A 40 -13.68 -2.46 16.35
N ASN A 41 -13.66 -1.16 16.59
CA ASN A 41 -14.63 -0.21 16.04
C ASN A 41 -14.13 0.51 14.77
N TYR A 42 -12.95 0.19 14.26
CA TYR A 42 -12.40 0.84 13.08
C TYR A 42 -13.23 0.53 11.84
N LYS A 43 -13.41 -0.75 11.53
CA LYS A 43 -14.17 -1.20 10.35
C LYS A 43 -15.60 -0.64 10.28
N PRO A 44 -16.46 -0.73 11.31
CA PRO A 44 -17.79 -0.16 11.24
C PRO A 44 -17.80 1.36 10.96
N LYS A 45 -16.88 2.12 11.58
CA LYS A 45 -16.74 3.56 11.34
C LYS A 45 -16.24 3.86 9.93
N TYR A 46 -15.29 3.07 9.43
CA TYR A 46 -14.79 3.18 8.06
C TYR A 46 -15.91 2.95 7.05
N GLU A 47 -16.68 1.86 7.19
CA GLU A 47 -17.82 1.55 6.31
C GLU A 47 -18.89 2.65 6.36
N GLU A 48 -19.16 3.21 7.53
CA GLU A 48 -20.08 4.33 7.68
C GLU A 48 -19.56 5.58 6.95
N ALA A 49 -18.27 5.91 7.09
CA ALA A 49 -17.64 7.03 6.41
C ALA A 49 -17.72 6.88 4.88
N ILE A 50 -17.42 5.69 4.36
CA ILE A 50 -17.52 5.39 2.93
C ILE A 50 -18.97 5.58 2.43
N LYS A 51 -19.96 5.05 3.14
CA LYS A 51 -21.39 5.19 2.76
C LYS A 51 -21.88 6.64 2.72
N LYS A 52 -21.34 7.49 3.57
CA LYS A 52 -21.64 8.95 3.57
C LYS A 52 -21.05 9.71 2.39
N GLY A 53 -20.23 9.06 1.56
CA GLY A 53 -19.68 9.66 0.35
C GLY A 53 -18.67 10.78 0.64
N PHE A 54 -17.68 10.49 1.42
CA PHE A 54 -16.64 11.43 1.83
C PHE A 54 -15.86 12.02 0.65
N LYS A 55 -15.83 13.36 0.54
CA LYS A 55 -15.17 14.07 -0.57
C LYS A 55 -14.03 15.00 -0.17
N LYS A 56 -13.85 15.31 1.13
CA LYS A 56 -12.80 16.22 1.63
C LYS A 56 -12.26 15.81 3.00
N LYS A 57 -10.95 16.00 3.17
CA LYS A 57 -10.17 15.55 4.31
C LYS A 57 -10.54 16.20 5.67
N ASN A 58 -11.07 17.40 5.73
CA ASN A 58 -10.95 18.23 6.92
C ASN A 58 -12.23 18.47 7.72
N ASP A 59 -13.38 17.95 7.30
CA ASP A 59 -14.67 18.36 7.91
C ASP A 59 -15.40 17.27 8.70
N ASP A 60 -14.93 16.03 8.71
CA ASP A 60 -15.59 14.95 9.42
C ASP A 60 -14.75 14.43 10.60
N LYS A 61 -15.22 14.70 11.82
CA LYS A 61 -14.58 14.24 13.07
C LYS A 61 -14.38 12.72 13.11
N MET A 62 -15.24 11.95 12.43
CA MET A 62 -15.11 10.50 12.39
C MET A 62 -13.92 10.09 11.53
N VAL A 63 -13.72 10.74 10.38
CA VAL A 63 -12.58 10.48 9.49
C VAL A 63 -11.27 10.86 10.17
N LEU A 64 -11.21 11.97 10.89
CA LEU A 64 -10.03 12.36 11.66
C LEU A 64 -9.68 11.32 12.74
N LYS A 65 -10.67 10.74 13.41
CA LYS A 65 -10.45 9.65 14.39
C LYS A 65 -9.98 8.35 13.72
N LEU A 66 -10.50 8.03 12.53
CA LEU A 66 -10.02 6.89 11.76
C LEU A 66 -8.56 7.08 11.35
N GLU A 67 -8.20 8.28 10.87
CA GLU A 67 -6.82 8.61 10.51
C GLU A 67 -5.89 8.51 11.73
N GLU A 68 -6.29 9.05 12.88
CA GLU A 68 -5.51 8.96 14.13
C GLU A 68 -5.29 7.50 14.56
N SER A 69 -6.34 6.67 14.53
CA SER A 69 -6.25 5.25 14.85
C SER A 69 -5.34 4.50 13.88
N LEU A 70 -5.48 4.75 12.57
CA LEU A 70 -4.62 4.16 11.53
C LEU A 70 -3.15 4.54 11.73
N ASN A 71 -2.88 5.83 12.01
CA ASN A 71 -1.52 6.32 12.23
C ASN A 71 -0.86 5.62 13.43
N LYS A 72 -1.56 5.49 14.54
CA LYS A 72 -1.07 4.78 15.74
C LYS A 72 -0.78 3.30 15.44
N SER A 73 -1.74 2.60 14.83
CA SER A 73 -1.56 1.19 14.47
C SER A 73 -0.42 0.98 13.47
N SER A 74 -0.20 1.94 12.56
CA SER A 74 0.93 1.91 11.63
C SER A 74 2.27 2.04 12.36
N VAL A 75 2.36 2.99 13.29
CA VAL A 75 3.58 3.19 14.10
C VAL A 75 3.86 1.97 14.98
N GLU A 76 2.84 1.41 15.63
CA GLU A 76 2.98 0.19 16.45
C GLU A 76 3.50 -0.97 15.59
N LEU A 77 2.90 -1.22 14.43
CA LEU A 77 3.34 -2.28 13.54
C LEU A 77 4.78 -2.09 13.04
N ILE A 78 5.16 -0.84 12.71
CA ILE A 78 6.55 -0.54 12.30
C ILE A 78 7.50 -0.81 13.46
N LYS A 79 7.20 -0.38 14.68
CA LYS A 79 8.03 -0.64 15.86
C LYS A 79 8.18 -2.15 16.10
N ASP A 80 7.12 -2.91 15.97
CA ASP A 80 7.15 -4.38 16.05
C ASP A 80 8.05 -5.01 14.98
N LEU A 81 8.04 -4.49 13.74
CA LEU A 81 8.92 -4.98 12.67
C LEU A 81 10.39 -4.61 12.94
N LEU A 82 10.65 -3.47 13.56
CA LEU A 82 11.99 -3.00 13.91
C LEU A 82 12.59 -3.74 15.11
N GLU A 83 11.80 -4.46 15.92
CA GLU A 83 12.34 -5.34 16.97
C GLU A 83 13.18 -6.50 16.40
N GLU A 84 12.86 -6.92 15.17
CA GLU A 84 13.52 -8.06 14.50
C GLU A 84 14.70 -7.63 13.61
N ILE A 85 14.90 -6.33 13.37
CA ILE A 85 15.85 -5.82 12.38
C ILE A 85 16.48 -4.51 12.85
N ASP A 86 17.79 -4.37 12.63
CA ASP A 86 18.48 -3.12 12.91
C ASP A 86 17.87 -1.95 12.10
N THR A 87 17.36 -0.95 12.81
CA THR A 87 16.74 0.25 12.25
C THR A 87 17.65 0.97 11.25
N SER A 88 18.97 0.97 11.48
CA SER A 88 19.96 1.61 10.59
C SER A 88 20.04 0.93 9.22
N SER A 89 19.54 -0.29 9.09
CA SER A 89 19.48 -1.05 7.84
C SER A 89 18.25 -0.73 6.99
N ILE A 90 17.24 -0.01 7.54
CA ILE A 90 16.03 0.37 6.81
C ILE A 90 16.29 1.64 6.01
N SER A 91 15.99 1.58 4.72
CA SER A 91 16.12 2.73 3.82
C SER A 91 14.90 3.64 3.87
N ARG A 92 13.72 3.08 3.67
CA ARG A 92 12.44 3.82 3.59
C ARG A 92 11.26 2.94 3.95
N ILE A 93 10.16 3.60 4.24
CA ILE A 93 8.85 2.98 4.48
C ILE A 93 7.91 3.37 3.35
N GLY A 94 7.23 2.40 2.73
CA GLY A 94 6.11 2.63 1.80
C GLY A 94 4.78 2.57 2.55
N PHE A 95 4.01 3.66 2.53
CA PHE A 95 2.72 3.76 3.20
C PHE A 95 1.63 4.25 2.25
N PRO A 96 0.74 3.39 1.75
CA PRO A 96 -0.33 3.79 0.82
C PRO A 96 -1.50 4.49 1.51
N GLY A 97 -1.61 4.43 2.84
CA GLY A 97 -2.79 4.87 3.58
C GLY A 97 -4.02 3.97 3.35
N GLN A 98 -5.16 4.36 3.94
CA GLN A 98 -6.45 3.68 3.77
C GLN A 98 -7.33 4.44 2.79
N THR A 99 -7.71 3.80 1.70
CA THR A 99 -8.50 4.45 0.64
C THR A 99 -9.92 4.75 1.11
N MET A 100 -10.30 6.02 1.03
CA MET A 100 -11.65 6.53 1.31
C MET A 100 -12.45 6.80 0.04
N PHE A 101 -11.75 7.20 -1.03
CA PHE A 101 -12.34 7.55 -2.30
C PHE A 101 -11.32 7.35 -3.43
N HIS A 102 -11.80 6.94 -4.59
CA HIS A 102 -10.98 6.82 -5.79
C HIS A 102 -11.83 6.96 -7.06
N ASP A 103 -11.37 7.79 -7.99
CA ASP A 103 -11.85 7.88 -9.37
C ASP A 103 -10.66 8.10 -10.33
N ALA A 104 -10.92 8.30 -11.61
CA ALA A 104 -9.88 8.49 -12.62
C ALA A 104 -9.12 9.83 -12.50
N GLU A 105 -9.64 10.80 -11.76
CA GLU A 105 -9.05 12.13 -11.65
C GLU A 105 -8.30 12.34 -10.34
N ARG A 106 -8.70 11.62 -9.29
CA ARG A 106 -8.13 11.77 -7.95
C ARG A 106 -8.38 10.56 -7.09
N SER A 107 -7.53 10.41 -6.11
CA SER A 107 -7.67 9.39 -5.07
C SER A 107 -7.47 10.01 -3.69
N TYR A 108 -8.22 9.56 -2.71
CA TYR A 108 -8.12 10.05 -1.36
C TYR A 108 -7.89 8.90 -0.38
N GLN A 109 -6.76 8.94 0.29
CA GLN A 109 -6.38 8.04 1.37
C GLN A 109 -6.24 8.82 2.67
N ILE A 110 -6.70 8.24 3.77
CA ILE A 110 -6.37 8.71 5.12
C ILE A 110 -5.08 8.05 5.58
N GLY A 111 -4.40 8.75 6.47
CA GLY A 111 -3.10 8.39 7.02
C GLY A 111 -2.09 9.53 6.81
N CYS A 112 -1.34 9.86 7.86
CA CYS A 112 -0.38 10.93 7.88
C CYS A 112 1.04 10.37 7.84
N ALA A 113 1.65 10.34 6.66
CA ALA A 113 3.03 9.85 6.47
C ALA A 113 4.04 10.66 7.30
N GLN A 114 3.84 11.99 7.44
CA GLN A 114 4.72 12.82 8.26
C GLN A 114 4.66 12.41 9.73
N PHE A 115 3.47 12.18 10.28
CA PHE A 115 3.33 11.69 11.66
C PHE A 115 4.09 10.36 11.86
N ILE A 116 3.95 9.42 10.92
CA ILE A 116 4.65 8.14 10.99
C ILE A 116 6.17 8.36 10.94
N ALA A 117 6.66 9.20 10.01
CA ALA A 117 8.09 9.49 9.86
C ALA A 117 8.67 10.12 11.14
N ASP A 118 7.96 11.05 11.76
CA ASP A 118 8.38 11.73 13.00
C ASP A 118 8.45 10.74 14.18
N GLU A 119 7.51 9.79 14.26
CA GLU A 119 7.45 8.80 15.34
C GLU A 119 8.50 7.68 15.25
N VAL A 120 8.93 7.33 14.03
CA VAL A 120 9.87 6.20 13.83
C VAL A 120 11.26 6.62 13.35
N GLY A 121 11.44 7.90 12.96
CA GLY A 121 12.71 8.42 12.49
C GLY A 121 13.16 7.91 11.12
N ILE A 122 12.24 7.40 10.29
CA ILE A 122 12.52 6.84 8.95
C ILE A 122 11.66 7.57 7.92
N GLU A 123 12.25 7.89 6.76
CA GLU A 123 11.53 8.53 5.64
C GLU A 123 10.37 7.64 5.14
N VAL A 124 9.17 8.26 4.99
CA VAL A 124 7.96 7.57 4.52
C VAL A 124 7.56 8.07 3.14
N ILE A 125 7.45 7.16 2.19
CA ILE A 125 6.94 7.42 0.85
C ILE A 125 5.45 7.09 0.82
N HIS A 126 4.66 8.01 0.29
CA HIS A 126 3.19 7.91 0.29
C HIS A 126 2.56 8.53 -0.95
N ASP A 127 1.22 8.55 -1.00
CA ASP A 127 0.41 9.17 -2.06
C ASP A 127 0.68 8.61 -3.47
N PHE A 128 0.95 7.32 -3.56
CA PHE A 128 1.29 6.62 -4.81
C PHE A 128 0.23 6.80 -5.89
N ARG A 129 -1.07 6.80 -5.53
CA ARG A 129 -2.18 6.85 -6.46
C ARG A 129 -2.31 8.20 -7.15
N ASN A 130 -2.26 9.30 -6.39
CA ASN A 130 -2.33 10.63 -7.00
C ASN A 130 -1.07 10.94 -7.81
N TYR A 131 0.09 10.42 -7.40
CA TYR A 131 1.32 10.55 -8.18
C TYR A 131 1.18 9.86 -9.55
N ASP A 132 0.62 8.65 -9.58
CA ASP A 132 0.33 7.92 -10.83
C ASP A 132 -0.67 8.69 -11.72
N ILE A 133 -1.78 9.17 -11.14
CA ILE A 133 -2.77 10.00 -11.86
C ILE A 133 -2.12 11.25 -12.46
N GLN A 134 -1.25 11.95 -11.71
CA GLN A 134 -0.52 13.13 -12.19
C GLN A 134 0.42 12.82 -13.37
N LYS A 135 0.85 11.57 -13.50
CA LYS A 135 1.66 11.08 -14.62
C LYS A 135 0.84 10.52 -15.78
N GLY A 136 -0.49 10.61 -15.71
CA GLY A 136 -1.41 10.13 -16.75
C GLY A 136 -1.92 8.71 -16.55
N GLY A 137 -1.62 8.08 -15.40
CA GLY A 137 -2.19 6.80 -15.01
C GLY A 137 -3.59 6.94 -14.38
N LEU A 138 -4.14 5.83 -13.94
CA LEU A 138 -5.46 5.75 -13.31
C LEU A 138 -5.41 5.66 -11.78
N GLY A 139 -4.22 5.64 -11.18
CA GLY A 139 -4.02 5.49 -9.74
C GLY A 139 -4.36 4.10 -9.16
N ALA A 140 -4.90 3.22 -9.98
CA ALA A 140 -5.18 1.83 -9.67
C ALA A 140 -5.42 1.03 -10.98
N PRO A 141 -4.96 -0.24 -11.06
CA PRO A 141 -4.13 -0.94 -10.06
C PRO A 141 -2.66 -0.47 -10.08
N LEU A 142 -1.98 -0.51 -8.95
CA LEU A 142 -0.53 -0.16 -8.85
C LEU A 142 0.39 -1.40 -8.78
N VAL A 143 -0.19 -2.57 -8.51
CA VAL A 143 0.56 -3.82 -8.29
C VAL A 143 1.02 -4.55 -9.58
N PRO A 144 0.47 -4.32 -10.79
CA PRO A 144 0.83 -5.09 -11.99
C PRO A 144 2.33 -5.09 -12.32
N GLU A 145 3.03 -3.96 -12.18
CA GLU A 145 4.48 -3.90 -12.42
C GLU A 145 5.26 -4.79 -11.44
N PHE A 146 4.82 -4.86 -10.19
CA PHE A 146 5.43 -5.75 -9.21
C PHE A 146 5.11 -7.23 -9.51
N HIS A 147 3.89 -7.54 -9.95
CA HIS A 147 3.55 -8.88 -10.42
C HIS A 147 4.40 -9.29 -11.63
N LYS A 148 4.61 -8.38 -12.58
CA LYS A 148 5.49 -8.61 -13.72
C LYS A 148 6.92 -8.90 -13.26
N TYR A 149 7.46 -8.08 -12.36
CA TYR A 149 8.80 -8.27 -11.81
C TYR A 149 8.98 -9.64 -11.13
N LEU A 150 8.00 -10.07 -10.33
CA LEU A 150 8.07 -11.32 -9.58
C LEU A 150 7.78 -12.58 -10.42
N PHE A 151 6.78 -12.52 -11.29
CA PHE A 151 6.14 -13.71 -11.84
C PHE A 151 6.27 -13.86 -13.34
N ALA A 152 6.65 -12.80 -14.07
CA ALA A 152 6.78 -12.92 -15.51
C ALA A 152 7.96 -13.82 -15.89
N GLU A 153 7.72 -14.74 -16.80
CA GLU A 153 8.71 -15.65 -17.39
C GLU A 153 8.59 -15.63 -18.91
N SER A 154 9.73 -15.67 -19.62
CA SER A 154 9.73 -15.80 -21.06
C SER A 154 8.99 -17.06 -21.50
N ASN A 155 8.11 -16.94 -22.49
CA ASN A 155 7.32 -18.02 -23.07
C ASN A 155 6.25 -18.66 -22.15
N LYS A 156 5.94 -18.03 -21.01
CA LYS A 156 4.85 -18.47 -20.15
C LYS A 156 3.81 -17.38 -19.96
N ARG A 157 2.55 -17.73 -20.11
CA ARG A 157 1.40 -16.89 -19.78
C ARG A 157 1.00 -17.18 -18.34
N LYS A 158 0.96 -16.12 -17.50
CA LYS A 158 0.57 -16.24 -16.09
C LYS A 158 -0.53 -15.25 -15.78
N ILE A 159 -1.47 -15.68 -14.98
CA ILE A 159 -2.51 -14.82 -14.40
C ILE A 159 -2.34 -14.88 -12.88
N ILE A 160 -2.18 -13.73 -12.27
CA ILE A 160 -2.08 -13.57 -10.83
C ILE A 160 -3.42 -13.01 -10.34
N PHE A 161 -4.15 -13.79 -9.54
CA PHE A 161 -5.40 -13.35 -8.93
C PHE A 161 -5.19 -12.90 -7.50
N ASN A 162 -5.75 -11.75 -7.18
CA ASN A 162 -5.97 -11.30 -5.81
C ASN A 162 -7.47 -11.41 -5.53
N ILE A 163 -7.83 -12.17 -4.49
CA ILE A 163 -9.23 -12.44 -4.10
C ILE A 163 -9.43 -11.89 -2.68
N GLY A 164 -10.16 -10.78 -2.57
CA GLY A 164 -10.50 -10.12 -1.33
C GLY A 164 -11.92 -9.55 -1.38
N GLY A 165 -12.18 -8.43 -0.74
CA GLY A 165 -13.45 -7.70 -0.86
C GLY A 165 -13.76 -7.27 -2.30
N ILE A 166 -12.69 -7.01 -3.07
CA ILE A 166 -12.69 -6.82 -4.53
C ILE A 166 -11.65 -7.79 -5.10
N SER A 167 -12.02 -8.52 -6.15
CA SER A 167 -11.11 -9.43 -6.83
C SER A 167 -10.48 -8.75 -8.05
N ASN A 168 -9.17 -8.93 -8.22
CA ASN A 168 -8.40 -8.40 -9.33
C ASN A 168 -7.56 -9.49 -9.98
N GLY A 169 -7.37 -9.42 -11.30
CA GLY A 169 -6.46 -10.28 -12.04
C GLY A 169 -5.40 -9.46 -12.78
N THR A 170 -4.14 -9.88 -12.68
CA THR A 170 -3.04 -9.34 -13.49
C THR A 170 -2.58 -10.40 -14.48
N TYR A 171 -2.64 -10.08 -15.76
CA TYR A 171 -2.12 -10.94 -16.81
C TYR A 171 -0.67 -10.59 -17.12
N CYS A 172 0.25 -11.49 -16.84
CA CYS A 172 1.67 -11.30 -17.07
C CYS A 172 2.11 -12.03 -18.35
N LEU A 173 2.59 -11.25 -19.32
CA LEU A 173 3.13 -11.74 -20.58
C LEU A 173 4.43 -11.00 -20.89
N LEU A 174 5.53 -11.74 -21.07
CA LEU A 174 6.76 -11.20 -21.60
C LEU A 174 6.87 -11.57 -23.08
N TYR A 175 6.77 -10.57 -23.95
CA TYR A 175 7.18 -10.69 -25.35
C TYR A 175 8.64 -10.31 -25.51
N THR A 176 9.34 -10.98 -26.39
CA THR A 176 10.74 -10.67 -26.75
C THR A 176 10.85 -9.61 -27.86
N SER A 177 9.73 -9.09 -28.39
CA SER A 177 9.69 -8.03 -29.39
C SER A 177 8.46 -7.16 -29.21
N ASP A 178 8.67 -5.84 -29.16
CA ASP A 178 7.69 -4.74 -29.20
C ASP A 178 6.69 -4.66 -28.05
N ALA A 179 7.15 -4.08 -26.95
CA ALA A 179 6.36 -3.87 -25.74
C ALA A 179 5.53 -2.56 -25.74
N ALA A 180 5.22 -1.97 -26.89
CA ALA A 180 4.56 -0.67 -26.94
C ALA A 180 3.02 -0.71 -26.99
N ASP A 181 2.38 -1.84 -27.34
CA ASP A 181 0.95 -1.86 -27.66
C ASP A 181 0.03 -2.65 -26.71
N ASP A 182 0.53 -3.33 -25.70
CA ASP A 182 -0.29 -4.23 -24.87
C ASP A 182 -0.39 -3.87 -23.38
N MET A 183 -0.30 -2.60 -23.02
CA MET A 183 -0.63 -2.14 -21.68
C MET A 183 -2.11 -1.72 -21.58
N GLN A 184 -3.01 -2.66 -21.82
CA GLN A 184 -4.41 -2.57 -21.41
C GLN A 184 -4.65 -3.57 -20.27
N CYS A 185 -4.63 -3.07 -19.04
CA CYS A 185 -5.26 -3.71 -17.89
C CYS A 185 -6.43 -2.85 -17.43
#